data_060ee6e9b61505ecb0a6dba041066fb2
#
_entry.id   060ee6e9b61505ecb0a6dba041066fb2
#
_cell.length_a   1.000
_cell.length_b   1.000
_cell.length_c   1.000
_cell.angle_alpha   90.00
_cell.angle_beta   90.00
_cell.angle_gamma   90.00
#
_symmetry.space_group_name_H-M   'P 1'
#
loop_
_entity.id
_entity.type
_entity.pdbx_description
1 polymer ?
#
loop_
_entity_poly.entity_id
_entity_poly.type
_entity_poly.pdbx_seq_one_letter_code
_entity_poly.pdbx_strand_id
1 'polypeptide(L)'
;MLFMERNELCWCGSGKKYKKCHMPIEEKILLHSERGEIVPTRAILKTAEQIEKIKESARLNTAVLDEVAKHIRIGMSTAEIDDIVYTFTKEHGGIPAPLNYQGFPKSVC
;
A
#
# COMPACT_ATOMS: atom_id res chain seq x y z
N MET A 1 7.76 -7.42 22.61
CA MET A 1 7.77 -8.28 21.39
C MET A 1 7.46 -9.70 21.81
N LEU A 2 6.46 -10.31 21.22
CA LEU A 2 6.17 -11.73 21.45
C LEU A 2 7.27 -12.53 20.75
N PHE A 3 8.08 -13.23 21.55
CA PHE A 3 9.09 -14.14 21.02
C PHE A 3 8.39 -15.34 20.38
N MET A 4 8.79 -15.65 19.17
CA MET A 4 8.32 -16.80 18.41
C MET A 4 9.45 -17.81 18.28
N GLU A 5 9.14 -19.09 18.42
CA GLU A 5 10.15 -20.14 18.29
C GLU A 5 10.62 -20.26 16.82
N ARG A 6 11.92 -20.47 16.62
CA ARG A 6 12.57 -20.53 15.31
C ARG A 6 11.90 -21.47 14.31
N ASN A 7 11.36 -22.55 14.81
CA ASN A 7 10.80 -23.64 13.99
C ASN A 7 9.28 -23.56 13.83
N GLU A 8 8.61 -22.65 14.55
CA GLU A 8 7.17 -22.41 14.37
C GLU A 8 6.85 -21.82 13.00
N LEU A 9 5.60 -21.97 12.57
CA LEU A 9 5.11 -21.30 11.36
C LEU A 9 5.11 -19.79 11.58
N CYS A 10 5.59 -19.07 10.61
CA CYS A 10 5.69 -17.61 10.71
C CYS A 10 4.32 -16.97 10.90
N TRP A 11 4.25 -15.98 11.77
CA TRP A 11 3.04 -15.21 12.08
C TRP A 11 2.39 -14.55 10.86
N CYS A 12 3.13 -14.37 9.77
CA CYS A 12 2.63 -13.73 8.54
C CYS A 12 1.70 -14.60 7.70
N GLY A 13 1.48 -15.86 8.08
CA GLY A 13 0.61 -16.77 7.32
C GLY A 13 1.23 -17.36 6.05
N SER A 14 2.52 -17.15 5.79
CA SER A 14 3.21 -17.64 4.58
C SER A 14 3.39 -19.16 4.52
N GLY A 15 3.12 -19.88 5.62
CA GLY A 15 3.39 -21.31 5.74
C GLY A 15 4.87 -21.66 5.91
N LYS A 16 5.77 -20.70 5.90
CA LYS A 16 7.21 -20.88 6.12
C LYS A 16 7.53 -20.86 7.60
N LYS A 17 8.60 -21.58 8.01
CA LYS A 17 9.12 -21.47 9.37
C LYS A 17 9.65 -20.07 9.64
N TYR A 18 9.43 -19.56 10.84
CA TYR A 18 9.83 -18.20 11.25
C TYR A 18 11.29 -17.89 10.93
N LYS A 19 12.21 -18.81 11.22
CA LYS A 19 13.66 -18.66 10.91
C LYS A 19 13.98 -18.45 9.43
N LYS A 20 13.09 -18.89 8.53
CA LYS A 20 13.25 -18.76 7.08
C LYS A 20 12.35 -17.68 6.46
N CYS A 21 11.69 -16.90 7.31
CA CYS A 21 10.73 -15.87 6.88
C CYS A 21 11.05 -14.53 7.55
N HIS A 22 10.37 -14.18 8.64
CA HIS A 22 10.50 -12.87 9.27
C HIS A 22 11.59 -12.77 10.33
N MET A 23 12.11 -13.87 10.86
CA MET A 23 13.15 -13.82 11.90
C MET A 23 14.36 -12.95 11.50
N PRO A 24 14.96 -13.09 10.31
CA PRO A 24 16.11 -12.25 9.92
C PRO A 24 15.76 -10.76 9.82
N ILE A 25 14.51 -10.45 9.49
CA ILE A 25 14.01 -9.06 9.41
C ILE A 25 13.82 -8.52 10.83
N GLU A 26 13.17 -9.29 11.70
CA GLU A 26 12.91 -8.86 13.08
C GLU A 26 14.19 -8.75 13.91
N GLU A 27 15.20 -9.57 13.65
CA GLU A 27 16.54 -9.43 14.26
C GLU A 27 17.20 -8.08 13.88
N LYS A 28 17.08 -7.66 12.63
CA LYS A 28 17.54 -6.33 12.19
C LYS A 28 16.76 -5.21 12.86
N ILE A 29 15.43 -5.34 12.92
CA ILE A 29 14.56 -4.37 13.59
C ILE A 29 14.94 -4.23 15.05
N LEU A 30 15.18 -5.34 15.76
CA LEU A 30 15.61 -5.33 17.16
C LEU A 30 16.94 -4.58 17.32
N LEU A 31 17.92 -4.84 16.48
CA LEU A 31 19.23 -4.18 16.51
C LEU A 31 19.11 -2.67 16.36
N HIS A 32 18.24 -2.19 15.45
CA HIS A 32 17.97 -0.76 15.28
C HIS A 32 17.22 -0.18 16.49
N SER A 33 16.26 -0.93 17.04
CA SER A 33 15.53 -0.51 18.24
C SER A 33 16.45 -0.33 19.45
N GLU A 34 17.42 -1.24 19.64
CA GLU A 34 18.42 -1.16 20.73
C GLU A 34 19.31 0.08 20.62
N ARG A 35 19.47 0.62 19.43
CA ARG A 35 20.16 1.89 19.17
C ARG A 35 19.31 3.12 19.41
N GLY A 36 18.06 2.96 19.83
CA GLY A 36 17.11 4.06 20.03
C GLY A 36 16.44 4.59 18.76
N GLU A 37 16.56 3.87 17.66
CA GLU A 37 15.92 4.23 16.39
C GLU A 37 14.42 3.86 16.41
N ILE A 38 13.60 4.64 15.68
CA ILE A 38 12.19 4.34 15.50
C ILE A 38 12.07 3.20 14.50
N VAL A 39 11.45 2.10 14.90
CA VAL A 39 11.33 0.88 14.10
C VAL A 39 9.87 0.50 13.84
N PRO A 40 9.58 -0.21 12.72
CA PRO A 40 8.23 -0.66 12.43
C PRO A 40 7.77 -1.76 13.38
N THR A 41 6.47 -1.81 13.66
CA THR A 41 5.80 -2.91 14.34
C THR A 41 5.37 -4.00 13.35
N ARG A 42 5.04 -5.21 13.83
CA ARG A 42 4.49 -6.30 12.99
C ARG A 42 3.26 -5.86 12.19
N ALA A 43 2.43 -4.99 12.76
CA ALA A 43 1.20 -4.51 12.12
C ALA A 43 1.43 -3.81 10.77
N ILE A 44 2.60 -3.22 10.57
CA ILE A 44 2.94 -2.51 9.33
C ILE A 44 3.96 -3.24 8.45
N LEU A 45 4.47 -4.40 8.90
CA LEU A 45 5.30 -5.26 8.07
C LEU A 45 4.43 -5.98 7.03
N LYS A 46 4.88 -5.96 5.77
CA LYS A 46 4.14 -6.53 4.65
C LYS A 46 4.74 -7.86 4.20
N THR A 47 3.88 -8.80 3.83
CA THR A 47 4.27 -10.02 3.15
C THR A 47 4.61 -9.74 1.69
N ALA A 48 5.29 -10.69 1.03
CA ALA A 48 5.56 -10.59 -0.41
C ALA A 48 4.27 -10.45 -1.24
N GLU A 49 3.21 -11.18 -0.88
CA GLU A 49 1.89 -11.07 -1.54
C GLU A 49 1.27 -9.68 -1.36
N GLN A 50 1.32 -9.13 -0.15
CA GLN A 50 0.84 -7.77 0.12
C GLN A 50 1.62 -6.72 -0.66
N ILE A 51 2.94 -6.89 -0.79
CA ILE A 51 3.79 -5.99 -1.58
C ILE A 51 3.38 -6.04 -3.06
N GLU A 52 3.11 -7.21 -3.63
CA GLU A 52 2.64 -7.31 -5.02
C GLU A 52 1.28 -6.62 -5.23
N LYS A 53 0.35 -6.77 -4.30
CA LYS A 53 -0.93 -6.04 -4.34
C LYS A 53 -0.74 -4.51 -4.27
N ILE A 54 0.18 -4.03 -3.44
CA ILE A 54 0.55 -2.61 -3.37
C ILE A 54 1.13 -2.14 -4.71
N LYS A 55 1.99 -2.94 -5.34
CA LYS A 55 2.54 -2.62 -6.67
C LYS A 55 1.47 -2.55 -7.76
N GLU A 56 0.49 -3.45 -7.75
CA GLU A 56 -0.65 -3.39 -8.67
C GLU A 56 -1.45 -2.10 -8.49
N SER A 57 -1.76 -1.75 -7.25
CA SER A 57 -2.43 -0.49 -6.93
C SER A 57 -1.61 0.73 -7.37
N ALA A 58 -0.30 0.70 -7.18
CA ALA A 58 0.60 1.76 -7.61
C ALA A 58 0.65 1.92 -9.14
N ARG A 59 0.64 0.82 -9.89
CA ARG A 59 0.58 0.86 -11.37
C ARG A 59 -0.71 1.52 -11.84
N LEU A 60 -1.85 1.17 -11.24
CA LEU A 60 -3.12 1.82 -11.55
C LEU A 60 -3.09 3.31 -11.20
N ASN A 61 -2.57 3.68 -10.06
CA ASN A 61 -2.46 5.09 -9.65
C ASN A 61 -1.58 5.90 -10.61
N THR A 62 -0.47 5.34 -11.07
CA THR A 62 0.37 5.96 -12.10
C THR A 62 -0.38 6.11 -13.42
N ALA A 63 -1.11 5.09 -13.86
CA ALA A 63 -1.91 5.14 -15.08
C ALA A 63 -3.03 6.19 -15.00
N VAL A 64 -3.63 6.39 -13.82
CA VAL A 64 -4.62 7.48 -13.60
C VAL A 64 -3.98 8.85 -13.83
N LEU A 65 -2.78 9.09 -13.30
CA LEU A 65 -2.06 10.35 -13.53
C LEU A 65 -1.73 10.57 -15.01
N ASP A 66 -1.28 9.52 -15.70
CA ASP A 66 -1.02 9.58 -17.14
C ASP A 66 -2.28 9.89 -17.95
N GLU A 67 -3.42 9.31 -17.55
CA GLU A 67 -4.71 9.58 -18.19
C GLU A 67 -5.15 11.03 -18.01
N VAL A 68 -5.03 11.58 -16.81
CA VAL A 68 -5.29 13.01 -16.55
C VAL A 68 -4.37 13.89 -17.41
N ALA A 69 -3.10 13.55 -17.49
CA ALA A 69 -2.12 14.29 -18.29
C ALA A 69 -2.48 14.35 -19.79
N LYS A 70 -3.13 13.32 -20.34
CA LYS A 70 -3.61 13.30 -21.74
C LYS A 70 -4.78 14.25 -22.00
N HIS A 71 -5.59 14.54 -20.98
CA HIS A 71 -6.85 15.28 -21.14
C HIS A 71 -6.80 16.69 -20.56
N ILE A 72 -5.85 17.00 -19.69
CA ILE A 72 -5.76 18.31 -19.04
C ILE A 72 -5.53 19.42 -20.06
N ARG A 73 -6.32 20.50 -19.96
CA ARG A 73 -6.28 21.65 -20.87
C ARG A 73 -6.71 22.93 -20.17
N ILE A 74 -6.37 24.06 -20.75
CA ILE A 74 -6.84 25.37 -20.29
C ILE A 74 -8.38 25.41 -20.38
N GLY A 75 -9.04 25.93 -19.36
CA GLY A 75 -10.49 26.02 -19.27
C GLY A 75 -11.17 24.78 -18.69
N MET A 76 -10.42 23.70 -18.44
CA MET A 76 -10.93 22.50 -17.77
C MET A 76 -11.18 22.78 -16.28
N SER A 77 -12.34 22.35 -15.78
CA SER A 77 -12.64 22.44 -14.35
C SER A 77 -12.00 21.30 -13.56
N THR A 78 -11.82 21.51 -12.25
CA THR A 78 -11.36 20.44 -11.36
C THR A 78 -12.38 19.31 -11.22
N ALA A 79 -13.66 19.57 -11.40
CA ALA A 79 -14.72 18.57 -11.44
C ALA A 79 -14.57 17.64 -12.66
N GLU A 80 -14.18 18.15 -13.84
CA GLU A 80 -13.89 17.32 -15.01
C GLU A 80 -12.67 16.41 -14.78
N ILE A 81 -11.64 16.90 -14.07
CA ILE A 81 -10.49 16.07 -13.67
C ILE A 81 -10.94 14.95 -12.75
N ASP A 82 -11.78 15.25 -11.78
CA ASP A 82 -12.33 14.23 -10.85
C ASP A 82 -13.12 13.15 -11.61
N ASP A 83 -13.93 13.54 -12.59
CA ASP A 83 -14.70 12.59 -13.41
C ASP A 83 -13.77 11.65 -14.21
N ILE A 84 -12.67 12.15 -14.74
CA ILE A 84 -11.66 11.34 -15.42
C ILE A 84 -11.04 10.33 -14.45
N VAL A 85 -10.64 10.78 -13.27
CA VAL A 85 -10.04 9.92 -12.24
C VAL A 85 -11.01 8.83 -11.81
N TYR A 86 -12.25 9.19 -11.50
CA TYR A 86 -13.29 8.22 -11.11
C TYR A 86 -13.53 7.17 -12.19
N THR A 87 -13.83 7.62 -13.40
CA THR A 87 -14.18 6.74 -14.53
C THR A 87 -13.04 5.79 -14.84
N PHE A 88 -11.82 6.29 -15.03
CA PHE A 88 -10.66 5.48 -15.35
C PHE A 88 -10.35 4.46 -14.25
N THR A 89 -10.38 4.88 -12.99
CA THR A 89 -10.13 3.98 -11.85
C THR A 89 -11.16 2.86 -11.79
N LYS A 90 -12.44 3.17 -11.97
CA LYS A 90 -13.52 2.16 -11.94
C LYS A 90 -13.44 1.19 -13.13
N GLU A 91 -13.15 1.68 -14.29
CA GLU A 91 -12.99 0.84 -15.51
C GLU A 91 -11.83 -0.16 -15.39
N HIS A 92 -10.80 0.18 -14.61
CA HIS A 92 -9.64 -0.68 -14.35
C HIS A 92 -9.75 -1.49 -13.05
N GLY A 93 -10.95 -1.60 -12.48
CA GLY A 93 -11.22 -2.45 -11.32
C GLY A 93 -10.75 -1.88 -9.97
N GLY A 94 -10.38 -0.62 -9.92
CA GLY A 94 -9.98 0.08 -8.70
C GLY A 94 -11.12 0.83 -8.04
N ILE A 95 -10.86 1.30 -6.83
CA ILE A 95 -11.73 2.22 -6.08
C ILE A 95 -10.87 3.42 -5.66
N PRO A 96 -11.25 4.67 -6.03
CA PRO A 96 -10.51 5.85 -5.60
C PRO A 96 -10.44 5.94 -4.07
N ALA A 97 -9.24 6.02 -3.52
CA ALA A 97 -9.05 6.02 -2.07
C ALA A 97 -9.72 7.20 -1.33
N PRO A 98 -9.73 8.45 -1.88
CA PRO A 98 -10.41 9.57 -1.22
C PRO A 98 -11.94 9.46 -1.19
N LEU A 99 -12.52 8.74 -2.16
CA LEU A 99 -13.98 8.67 -2.30
C LEU A 99 -14.63 8.03 -1.09
N ASN A 100 -15.56 8.75 -0.48
CA ASN A 100 -16.27 8.37 0.74
C ASN A 100 -15.39 8.22 2.01
N TYR A 101 -14.12 8.56 1.93
CA TYR A 101 -13.28 8.58 3.12
C TYR A 101 -13.72 9.71 4.06
N GLN A 102 -14.22 9.35 5.24
CA GLN A 102 -14.79 10.29 6.22
C GLN A 102 -15.83 11.26 5.60
N GLY A 103 -16.63 10.79 4.64
CA GLY A 103 -17.63 11.59 3.96
C GLY A 103 -17.11 12.48 2.82
N PHE A 104 -15.85 12.34 2.43
CA PHE A 104 -15.30 13.10 1.29
C PHE A 104 -15.98 12.67 -0.03
N PRO A 105 -16.56 13.64 -0.80
CA PRO A 105 -17.47 13.27 -1.90
C PRO A 105 -16.80 13.07 -3.26
N LYS A 106 -15.48 13.27 -3.35
CA LYS A 106 -14.73 13.25 -4.61
C LYS A 106 -13.69 12.13 -4.66
N SER A 107 -13.22 11.84 -5.86
CA SER A 107 -12.25 10.76 -6.14
C SER A 107 -10.80 11.21 -6.07
N VAL A 108 -10.55 12.51 -6.13
CA VAL A 108 -9.22 13.12 -6.07
C VAL A 108 -9.25 14.39 -5.23
N CYS A 109 -8.12 14.66 -4.55
CA CYS A 109 -7.94 15.88 -3.74
C CYS A 109 -7.34 17.02 -4.56
#